data_933b1176a921f39042ed27be1b400dc3
#
_entry.id   933b1176a921f39042ed27be1b400dc3
#
_cell.length_a   1.000
_cell.length_b   1.000
_cell.length_c   1.000
_cell.angle_alpha   90.00
_cell.angle_beta   90.00
_cell.angle_gamma   90.00
#
_symmetry.space_group_name_H-M   'P 1'
#
loop_
_entity.id
_entity.type
_entity.pdbx_description
1 polymer ?
#
loop_
_entity_poly.entity_id
_entity_poly.type
_entity_poly.pdbx_seq_one_letter_code
_entity_poly.pdbx_strand_id
1 'polypeptide(L)'
;MAGRGSRLRPHSLTVPKPLIPVAGMPIVHRLVRDIVSLLGEPITEIAFVLGDPAFFGLEVVSALEDLAHDLGAKPSIYRQLDPKGTGHAIMCAEPSLEGPAVVAYADTLIRASFDLDKSADSVIWTKKVNDPQAYGVVALNDLGHITDLVEKPQDFVSDQAVIGIYYFKDIGTLKTELQKVIDKGLTHGGEYQINDGIKAMMAQGKIFKTSTVDHWMDCGNKDITVETNTKMLGFMHQDGLPMRGQNLILEQTEIVEPCFIADGVVLRGCKIGPYVSIGPNTIIEDSTIQQSIIQSDTKISNAKLNQAMIGNHVVYDGKFTKVSLGDYTQMV
;
A
#
# COMPACT_ATOMS: atom_id res chain seq x y z
N MET A 1 7.61 -0.09 5.86
CA MET A 1 7.82 -0.83 4.60
C MET A 1 8.72 -2.07 4.76
N ALA A 2 9.13 -2.47 5.96
CA ALA A 2 10.15 -3.50 6.19
C ALA A 2 9.72 -4.95 5.91
N GLY A 3 8.43 -5.23 5.79
CA GLY A 3 7.89 -6.57 5.55
C GLY A 3 8.19 -7.12 4.15
N ARG A 4 8.40 -8.45 4.04
CA ARG A 4 8.72 -9.14 2.78
C ARG A 4 7.54 -9.33 1.83
N GLY A 5 6.28 -9.08 2.25
CA GLY A 5 5.09 -9.25 1.41
C GLY A 5 4.89 -10.68 0.91
N SER A 6 5.15 -11.69 1.75
CA SER A 6 5.18 -13.11 1.35
C SER A 6 3.87 -13.63 0.74
N ARG A 7 2.72 -13.07 1.14
CA ARG A 7 1.40 -13.44 0.59
C ARG A 7 1.18 -12.97 -0.85
N LEU A 8 2.06 -12.11 -1.38
CA LEU A 8 1.99 -11.60 -2.76
C LEU A 8 3.04 -12.28 -3.69
N ARG A 9 3.70 -13.34 -3.21
CA ARG A 9 4.57 -14.15 -4.08
C ARG A 9 3.76 -14.81 -5.20
N PRO A 10 4.35 -14.93 -6.42
CA PRO A 10 5.76 -14.67 -6.77
C PRO A 10 6.10 -13.20 -7.02
N HIS A 11 5.14 -12.28 -7.13
CA HIS A 11 5.32 -10.88 -7.52
C HIS A 11 6.21 -10.08 -6.56
N SER A 12 6.24 -10.48 -5.28
CA SER A 12 7.08 -9.85 -4.25
C SER A 12 8.40 -10.59 -3.99
N LEU A 13 8.88 -11.42 -4.93
CA LEU A 13 10.19 -12.09 -4.81
C LEU A 13 11.35 -11.13 -5.13
N THR A 14 11.18 -10.31 -6.15
CA THR A 14 12.22 -9.36 -6.64
C THR A 14 11.86 -7.90 -6.42
N VAL A 15 10.56 -7.60 -6.33
CA VAL A 15 10.06 -6.24 -6.11
C VAL A 15 9.41 -6.17 -4.73
N PRO A 16 9.86 -5.28 -3.82
CA PRO A 16 9.17 -5.07 -2.55
C PRO A 16 7.70 -4.72 -2.74
N LYS A 17 6.80 -5.32 -1.94
CA LYS A 17 5.35 -5.12 -2.05
C LYS A 17 4.94 -3.64 -2.20
N PRO A 18 5.47 -2.68 -1.42
CA PRO A 18 5.09 -1.27 -1.55
C PRO A 18 5.44 -0.62 -2.88
N LEU A 19 6.33 -1.25 -3.66
CA LEU A 19 6.75 -0.76 -4.97
C LEU A 19 6.03 -1.46 -6.14
N ILE A 20 5.17 -2.43 -5.86
CA ILE A 20 4.34 -3.06 -6.89
C ILE A 20 3.37 -2.01 -7.44
N PRO A 21 3.30 -1.82 -8.77
CA PRO A 21 2.40 -0.84 -9.37
C PRO A 21 0.93 -1.29 -9.29
N VAL A 22 0.07 -0.37 -8.92
CA VAL A 22 -1.39 -0.47 -9.01
C VAL A 22 -1.90 0.71 -9.83
N ALA A 23 -2.64 0.45 -10.88
CA ALA A 23 -3.08 1.47 -11.83
C ALA A 23 -1.94 2.38 -12.31
N GLY A 24 -0.78 1.77 -12.63
CA GLY A 24 0.38 2.43 -13.19
C GLY A 24 1.32 3.14 -12.20
N MET A 25 1.03 3.12 -10.90
CA MET A 25 1.86 3.80 -9.90
C MET A 25 2.17 2.87 -8.71
N PRO A 26 3.42 2.84 -8.18
CA PRO A 26 3.75 2.07 -6.98
C PRO A 26 2.81 2.39 -5.81
N ILE A 27 2.44 1.36 -5.03
CA ILE A 27 1.50 1.50 -3.90
C ILE A 27 1.95 2.63 -2.95
N VAL A 28 3.23 2.64 -2.54
CA VAL A 28 3.75 3.65 -1.61
C VAL A 28 3.75 5.06 -2.21
N HIS A 29 4.04 5.21 -3.50
CA HIS A 29 4.02 6.53 -4.15
C HIS A 29 2.60 7.11 -4.14
N ARG A 30 1.59 6.29 -4.42
CA ARG A 30 0.20 6.70 -4.39
C ARG A 30 -0.24 7.03 -2.97
N LEU A 31 0.03 6.15 -2.01
CA LEU A 31 -0.34 6.36 -0.60
C LEU A 31 0.23 7.67 -0.04
N VAL A 32 1.53 7.92 -0.27
CA VAL A 32 2.18 9.14 0.25
C VAL A 32 1.59 10.39 -0.40
N ARG A 33 1.36 10.39 -1.73
CA ARG A 33 0.73 11.52 -2.43
C ARG A 33 -0.69 11.77 -1.94
N ASP A 34 -1.47 10.72 -1.73
CA ASP A 34 -2.85 10.82 -1.22
C ASP A 34 -2.86 11.40 0.20
N ILE A 35 -1.98 10.92 1.10
CA ILE A 35 -1.87 11.46 2.47
C ILE A 35 -1.46 12.94 2.46
N VAL A 36 -0.43 13.31 1.69
CA VAL A 36 0.02 14.71 1.59
C VAL A 36 -1.11 15.61 1.06
N SER A 37 -1.82 15.15 0.04
CA SER A 37 -2.97 15.88 -0.51
C SER A 37 -4.10 16.06 0.51
N LEU A 38 -4.40 15.02 1.30
CA LEU A 38 -5.44 15.04 2.33
C LEU A 38 -5.09 15.95 3.51
N LEU A 39 -3.82 16.02 3.90
CA LEU A 39 -3.38 16.90 4.99
C LEU A 39 -3.48 18.38 4.63
N GLY A 40 -3.36 18.72 3.33
CA GLY A 40 -3.48 20.10 2.84
C GLY A 40 -2.40 21.06 3.39
N GLU A 41 -1.32 20.54 3.96
CA GLU A 41 -0.21 21.27 4.56
C GLU A 41 1.12 20.79 4.01
N PRO A 42 2.14 21.67 3.92
CA PRO A 42 3.48 21.27 3.52
C PRO A 42 4.05 20.22 4.49
N ILE A 43 4.58 19.14 3.93
CA ILE A 43 5.32 18.12 4.68
C ILE A 43 6.80 18.45 4.64
N THR A 44 7.45 18.53 5.79
CA THR A 44 8.87 18.89 5.90
C THR A 44 9.79 17.72 5.73
N GLU A 45 9.36 16.52 6.15
CA GLU A 45 10.14 15.29 6.12
C GLU A 45 9.25 14.07 5.83
N ILE A 46 9.76 13.14 5.03
CA ILE A 46 9.18 11.82 4.84
C ILE A 46 10.19 10.76 5.24
N ALA A 47 9.93 10.06 6.34
CA ALA A 47 10.76 8.99 6.88
C ALA A 47 10.30 7.63 6.36
N PHE A 48 11.16 6.92 5.64
CA PHE A 48 10.89 5.58 5.12
C PHE A 48 11.65 4.54 5.95
N VAL A 49 10.92 3.64 6.61
CA VAL A 49 11.50 2.50 7.32
C VAL A 49 11.50 1.28 6.40
N LEU A 50 12.68 0.87 5.97
CA LEU A 50 12.90 -0.22 5.02
C LEU A 50 13.45 -1.47 5.72
N GLY A 51 13.30 -2.62 5.10
CA GLY A 51 13.92 -3.87 5.53
C GLY A 51 15.36 -4.02 5.02
N ASP A 52 15.75 -5.29 4.81
CA ASP A 52 17.08 -5.71 4.37
C ASP A 52 17.54 -4.97 3.09
N PRO A 53 18.73 -4.37 3.08
CA PRO A 53 19.29 -3.70 1.89
C PRO A 53 19.43 -4.60 0.65
N ALA A 54 19.60 -5.91 0.83
CA ALA A 54 19.62 -6.84 -0.30
C ALA A 54 18.30 -6.88 -1.07
N PHE A 55 17.20 -6.56 -0.41
CA PHE A 55 15.86 -6.51 -1.02
C PHE A 55 15.37 -5.07 -1.28
N PHE A 56 15.74 -4.13 -0.40
CA PHE A 56 15.50 -2.70 -0.57
C PHE A 56 16.82 -1.99 -0.94
N GLY A 57 17.31 -2.27 -2.16
CA GLY A 57 18.59 -1.76 -2.66
C GLY A 57 18.61 -0.26 -2.97
N LEU A 58 19.70 0.20 -3.58
CA LEU A 58 19.91 1.62 -3.88
C LEU A 58 18.87 2.21 -4.82
N GLU A 59 18.40 1.43 -5.80
CA GLU A 59 17.35 1.88 -6.74
C GLU A 59 16.04 2.17 -6.02
N VAL A 60 15.69 1.33 -5.03
CA VAL A 60 14.50 1.54 -4.18
C VAL A 60 14.66 2.80 -3.33
N VAL A 61 15.84 2.99 -2.75
CA VAL A 61 16.15 4.17 -1.94
C VAL A 61 16.01 5.43 -2.80
N SER A 62 16.68 5.46 -3.97
CA SER A 62 16.61 6.61 -4.89
C SER A 62 15.19 6.95 -5.30
N ALA A 63 14.36 5.96 -5.65
CA ALA A 63 12.97 6.20 -6.03
C ALA A 63 12.11 6.78 -4.88
N LEU A 64 12.42 6.44 -3.63
CA LEU A 64 11.73 6.99 -2.46
C LEU A 64 12.24 8.40 -2.10
N GLU A 65 13.53 8.66 -2.30
CA GLU A 65 14.11 10.00 -2.15
C GLU A 65 13.53 10.96 -3.19
N ASP A 66 13.45 10.52 -4.45
CA ASP A 66 12.82 11.29 -5.53
C ASP A 66 11.35 11.60 -5.22
N LEU A 67 10.60 10.62 -4.71
CA LEU A 67 9.21 10.85 -4.28
C LEU A 67 9.10 11.94 -3.21
N ALA A 68 9.98 11.92 -2.21
CA ALA A 68 9.97 12.92 -1.15
C ALA A 68 10.33 14.31 -1.68
N HIS A 69 11.36 14.41 -2.54
CA HIS A 69 11.77 15.66 -3.18
C HIS A 69 10.67 16.23 -4.08
N ASP A 70 9.98 15.38 -4.86
CA ASP A 70 8.83 15.78 -5.69
C ASP A 70 7.70 16.41 -4.86
N LEU A 71 7.57 16.01 -3.60
CA LEU A 71 6.58 16.53 -2.66
C LEU A 71 7.11 17.70 -1.82
N GLY A 72 8.33 18.16 -2.08
CA GLY A 72 8.97 19.27 -1.37
C GLY A 72 9.46 18.91 0.03
N ALA A 73 9.59 17.63 0.35
CA ALA A 73 9.98 17.13 1.65
C ALA A 73 11.41 16.57 1.66
N LYS A 74 12.07 16.62 2.82
CA LYS A 74 13.35 15.94 3.05
C LYS A 74 13.11 14.42 3.15
N PRO A 75 13.80 13.57 2.37
CA PRO A 75 13.78 12.13 2.60
C PRO A 75 14.67 11.74 3.78
N SER A 76 14.19 10.78 4.58
CA SER A 76 15.01 10.12 5.61
C SER A 76 14.80 8.62 5.54
N ILE A 77 15.90 7.87 5.38
CA ILE A 77 15.87 6.42 5.18
C ILE A 77 16.38 5.72 6.44
N TYR A 78 15.53 4.88 7.00
CA TYR A 78 15.83 4.06 8.17
C TYR A 78 15.72 2.57 7.86
N ARG A 79 16.30 1.71 8.69
CA ARG A 79 16.33 0.27 8.45
C ARG A 79 15.83 -0.51 9.67
N GLN A 80 14.83 -1.37 9.44
CA GLN A 80 14.46 -2.44 10.38
C GLN A 80 15.03 -3.75 9.84
N LEU A 81 16.19 -4.15 10.32
CA LEU A 81 16.85 -5.39 9.88
C LEU A 81 16.21 -6.61 10.55
N ASP A 82 15.85 -6.48 11.83
CA ASP A 82 15.12 -7.50 12.59
C ASP A 82 13.63 -7.16 12.61
N PRO A 83 12.73 -7.98 12.04
CA PRO A 83 11.30 -7.69 11.98
C PRO A 83 10.61 -7.96 13.33
N LYS A 84 10.82 -7.08 14.32
CA LYS A 84 10.29 -7.18 15.68
C LYS A 84 8.96 -6.44 15.88
N GLY A 85 8.16 -6.27 14.81
CA GLY A 85 6.84 -5.68 14.88
C GLY A 85 6.78 -4.20 14.50
N THR A 86 5.56 -3.65 14.50
CA THR A 86 5.24 -2.31 13.99
C THR A 86 5.76 -1.19 14.90
N GLY A 87 5.69 -1.37 16.22
CA GLY A 87 6.27 -0.43 17.18
C GLY A 87 7.79 -0.33 17.05
N HIS A 88 8.47 -1.48 16.88
CA HIS A 88 9.91 -1.48 16.63
C HIS A 88 10.26 -0.82 15.29
N ALA A 89 9.44 -1.00 14.24
CA ALA A 89 9.66 -0.33 12.96
C ALA A 89 9.62 1.20 13.11
N ILE A 90 8.65 1.73 13.85
CA ILE A 90 8.55 3.16 14.14
C ILE A 90 9.80 3.64 14.90
N MET A 91 10.24 2.91 15.91
CA MET A 91 11.43 3.26 16.71
C MET A 91 12.74 3.21 15.91
N CYS A 92 12.81 2.48 14.78
CA CYS A 92 13.93 2.57 13.86
C CYS A 92 14.08 3.98 13.24
N ALA A 93 13.01 4.75 13.20
CA ALA A 93 13.00 6.15 12.72
C ALA A 93 13.08 7.17 13.88
N GLU A 94 13.59 6.76 15.03
CA GLU A 94 13.66 7.57 16.26
C GLU A 94 14.11 9.02 16.05
N PRO A 95 15.13 9.34 15.22
CA PRO A 95 15.56 10.72 15.00
C PRO A 95 14.53 11.61 14.31
N SER A 96 13.55 11.03 13.60
CA SER A 96 12.47 11.76 12.93
C SER A 96 11.17 11.80 13.74
N LEU A 97 11.15 11.26 14.97
CA LEU A 97 9.93 11.22 15.78
C LEU A 97 9.82 12.47 16.69
N GLU A 98 9.47 13.61 16.07
CA GLU A 98 9.26 14.89 16.75
C GLU A 98 8.08 15.66 16.13
N GLY A 99 7.28 16.31 16.98
CA GLY A 99 6.17 17.16 16.57
C GLY A 99 5.01 16.41 15.89
N PRO A 100 4.20 17.09 15.07
CA PRO A 100 3.08 16.48 14.36
C PRO A 100 3.57 15.51 13.28
N ALA A 101 2.99 14.30 13.26
CA ALA A 101 3.38 13.29 12.28
C ALA A 101 2.24 12.36 11.90
N VAL A 102 2.30 11.82 10.68
CA VAL A 102 1.47 10.69 10.23
C VAL A 102 2.32 9.45 10.11
N VAL A 103 1.86 8.37 10.72
CA VAL A 103 2.40 7.02 10.51
C VAL A 103 1.47 6.28 9.56
N ALA A 104 2.00 5.70 8.49
CA ALA A 104 1.22 4.93 7.52
C ALA A 104 1.90 3.60 7.17
N TYR A 105 1.10 2.53 7.08
CA TYR A 105 1.56 1.24 6.59
C TYR A 105 1.47 1.21 5.07
N ALA A 106 2.59 0.88 4.42
CA ALA A 106 2.76 1.04 2.98
C ALA A 106 2.19 -0.14 2.15
N ASP A 107 1.12 -0.75 2.61
CA ASP A 107 0.42 -1.85 1.92
C ASP A 107 -1.08 -1.57 1.74
N THR A 108 -1.49 -0.35 1.97
CA THR A 108 -2.87 0.12 1.85
C THR A 108 -2.96 1.32 0.94
N LEU A 109 -4.09 1.47 0.26
CA LEU A 109 -4.48 2.66 -0.49
C LEU A 109 -5.80 3.17 0.05
N ILE A 110 -6.02 4.47 -0.04
CA ILE A 110 -7.23 5.12 0.45
C ILE A 110 -7.79 6.07 -0.59
N ARG A 111 -9.09 6.33 -0.49
CA ARG A 111 -9.74 7.51 -1.04
C ARG A 111 -10.59 8.11 0.07
N ALA A 112 -10.39 9.37 0.35
CA ALA A 112 -11.07 10.06 1.44
C ALA A 112 -11.24 11.54 1.10
N SER A 113 -12.25 12.13 1.69
CA SER A 113 -12.43 13.57 1.80
C SER A 113 -12.73 13.86 3.27
N PHE A 114 -11.76 14.39 4.01
CA PHE A 114 -11.95 14.70 5.44
C PHE A 114 -11.11 15.87 5.87
N ASP A 115 -11.55 16.53 6.92
CA ASP A 115 -10.76 17.48 7.68
C ASP A 115 -10.13 16.78 8.89
N LEU A 116 -8.83 16.95 9.07
CA LEU A 116 -8.12 16.39 10.21
C LEU A 116 -8.52 17.15 11.49
N ASP A 117 -9.09 16.45 12.47
CA ASP A 117 -9.41 17.04 13.78
C ASP A 117 -8.13 17.26 14.61
N LYS A 118 -7.51 18.42 14.44
CA LYS A 118 -6.30 18.83 15.16
C LYS A 118 -6.53 19.15 16.64
N SER A 119 -7.77 19.10 17.13
CA SER A 119 -8.08 19.27 18.56
C SER A 119 -7.74 18.02 19.38
N ALA A 120 -7.76 16.84 18.74
CA ALA A 120 -7.35 15.58 19.34
C ALA A 120 -5.82 15.51 19.50
N ASP A 121 -5.34 14.73 20.50
CA ASP A 121 -3.92 14.38 20.62
C ASP A 121 -3.49 13.42 19.50
N SER A 122 -4.41 12.58 19.03
CA SER A 122 -4.19 11.66 17.92
C SER A 122 -5.48 11.31 17.19
N VAL A 123 -5.36 10.98 15.88
CA VAL A 123 -6.46 10.48 15.06
C VAL A 123 -6.06 9.15 14.43
N ILE A 124 -6.91 8.14 14.53
CA ILE A 124 -6.74 6.85 13.90
C ILE A 124 -7.77 6.72 12.76
N TRP A 125 -7.28 6.44 11.55
CA TRP A 125 -8.19 6.21 10.44
C TRP A 125 -8.78 4.81 10.50
N THR A 126 -10.09 4.75 10.35
CA THR A 126 -10.86 3.51 10.41
C THR A 126 -11.76 3.36 9.20
N LYS A 127 -12.15 2.13 8.93
CA LYS A 127 -13.18 1.78 7.96
C LYS A 127 -14.15 0.79 8.58
N LYS A 128 -15.43 1.04 8.37
CA LYS A 128 -16.47 0.07 8.74
C LYS A 128 -16.38 -1.17 7.86
N VAL A 129 -16.29 -2.35 8.49
CA VAL A 129 -16.13 -3.64 7.82
C VAL A 129 -17.20 -4.64 8.27
N ASN A 130 -17.48 -5.64 7.42
CA ASN A 130 -18.42 -6.69 7.74
C ASN A 130 -17.81 -7.81 8.58
N ASP A 131 -16.48 -8.04 8.45
CA ASP A 131 -15.74 -9.05 9.19
C ASP A 131 -14.63 -8.39 10.03
N PRO A 132 -14.96 -7.86 11.23
CA PRO A 132 -13.99 -7.18 12.08
C PRO A 132 -12.94 -8.10 12.70
N GLN A 133 -13.19 -9.41 12.77
CA GLN A 133 -12.27 -10.39 13.36
C GLN A 133 -10.97 -10.55 12.55
N ALA A 134 -10.99 -10.13 11.28
CA ALA A 134 -9.81 -10.17 10.42
C ALA A 134 -8.79 -9.04 10.70
N TYR A 135 -9.18 -8.00 11.45
CA TYR A 135 -8.46 -6.74 11.59
C TYR A 135 -8.28 -6.31 13.05
N GLY A 136 -7.42 -5.35 13.28
CA GLY A 136 -7.45 -4.55 14.51
C GLY A 136 -8.66 -3.62 14.49
N VAL A 137 -9.39 -3.52 15.61
CA VAL A 137 -10.57 -2.66 15.73
C VAL A 137 -10.44 -1.70 16.90
N VAL A 138 -11.18 -0.59 16.86
CA VAL A 138 -11.24 0.38 17.95
C VAL A 138 -12.56 0.27 18.71
N ALA A 139 -12.50 0.36 20.06
CA ALA A 139 -13.67 0.60 20.89
C ALA A 139 -13.83 2.10 21.17
N LEU A 140 -15.06 2.60 21.18
CA LEU A 140 -15.37 4.01 21.38
C LEU A 140 -16.27 4.19 22.62
N ASN A 141 -16.11 5.31 23.33
CA ASN A 141 -17.07 5.76 24.34
C ASN A 141 -18.18 6.63 23.72
N ASP A 142 -19.12 7.07 24.54
CA ASP A 142 -20.26 7.91 24.14
C ASP A 142 -19.85 9.27 23.58
N LEU A 143 -18.63 9.74 23.83
CA LEU A 143 -18.07 10.98 23.28
C LEU A 143 -17.35 10.77 21.93
N GLY A 144 -17.33 9.52 21.42
CA GLY A 144 -16.60 9.15 20.20
C GLY A 144 -15.08 9.09 20.38
N HIS A 145 -14.58 9.06 21.61
CA HIS A 145 -13.15 8.86 21.87
C HIS A 145 -12.81 7.37 21.89
N ILE A 146 -11.66 7.03 21.35
CA ILE A 146 -11.13 5.65 21.38
C ILE A 146 -10.77 5.29 22.83
N THR A 147 -11.28 4.18 23.32
CA THR A 147 -11.01 3.63 24.65
C THR A 147 -10.14 2.39 24.62
N ASP A 148 -10.13 1.67 23.51
CA ASP A 148 -9.27 0.48 23.34
C ASP A 148 -9.00 0.20 21.85
N LEU A 149 -7.89 -0.51 21.59
CA LEU A 149 -7.55 -1.12 20.30
C LEU A 149 -7.38 -2.62 20.53
N VAL A 150 -8.15 -3.42 19.81
CA VAL A 150 -8.12 -4.88 19.94
C VAL A 150 -7.71 -5.51 18.62
N GLU A 151 -6.58 -6.20 18.61
CA GLU A 151 -6.08 -6.90 17.43
C GLU A 151 -6.82 -8.22 17.25
N LYS A 152 -7.48 -8.39 16.10
CA LYS A 152 -8.21 -9.60 15.69
C LYS A 152 -9.06 -10.20 16.82
N PRO A 153 -10.09 -9.45 17.28
CA PRO A 153 -10.91 -9.87 18.40
C PRO A 153 -11.63 -11.20 18.10
N GLN A 154 -11.68 -12.10 19.07
CA GLN A 154 -12.45 -13.34 18.95
C GLN A 154 -13.96 -13.08 19.07
N ASP A 155 -14.31 -12.18 20.00
CA ASP A 155 -15.67 -11.70 20.18
C ASP A 155 -15.87 -10.35 19.50
N PHE A 156 -17.12 -10.02 19.15
CA PHE A 156 -17.42 -8.74 18.55
C PHE A 156 -17.15 -7.59 19.52
N VAL A 157 -16.26 -6.68 19.13
CA VAL A 157 -15.93 -5.44 19.86
C VAL A 157 -16.52 -4.24 19.14
N SER A 158 -16.27 -4.12 17.84
CA SER A 158 -16.67 -3.00 16.99
C SER A 158 -16.51 -3.39 15.52
N ASP A 159 -17.21 -2.74 14.63
CA ASP A 159 -17.03 -2.87 13.18
C ASP A 159 -16.06 -1.83 12.57
N GLN A 160 -15.42 -1.01 13.43
CA GLN A 160 -14.47 0.02 13.02
C GLN A 160 -13.04 -0.55 12.95
N ALA A 161 -12.67 -1.06 11.77
CA ALA A 161 -11.34 -1.62 11.53
C ALA A 161 -10.29 -0.50 11.35
N VAL A 162 -9.14 -0.65 11.98
CA VAL A 162 -7.98 0.23 11.82
C VAL A 162 -7.33 -0.05 10.47
N ILE A 163 -7.11 1.00 9.67
CA ILE A 163 -6.57 0.86 8.31
C ILE A 163 -5.06 1.08 8.21
N GLY A 164 -4.37 1.23 9.34
CA GLY A 164 -2.92 1.39 9.37
C GLY A 164 -2.43 2.81 9.08
N ILE A 165 -3.27 3.83 9.26
CA ILE A 165 -2.90 5.25 9.15
C ILE A 165 -3.26 5.93 10.47
N TYR A 166 -2.29 6.68 11.02
CA TYR A 166 -2.36 7.29 12.34
C TYR A 166 -1.78 8.70 12.29
N TYR A 167 -2.50 9.70 12.79
CA TYR A 167 -1.96 11.02 13.06
C TYR A 167 -1.66 11.20 14.54
N PHE A 168 -0.52 11.77 14.84
CA PHE A 168 -0.12 12.19 16.18
C PHE A 168 0.17 13.68 16.15
N LYS A 169 -0.45 14.43 17.07
CA LYS A 169 -0.16 15.85 17.27
C LYS A 169 1.26 16.08 17.79
N ASP A 170 1.75 15.12 18.57
CA ASP A 170 3.12 15.02 19.03
C ASP A 170 3.55 13.54 19.09
N ILE A 171 4.27 13.11 18.05
CA ILE A 171 4.76 11.73 17.96
C ILE A 171 5.87 11.41 18.97
N GLY A 172 6.51 12.44 19.57
CA GLY A 172 7.49 12.28 20.65
C GLY A 172 6.90 11.61 21.87
N THR A 173 5.59 11.79 22.12
CA THR A 173 4.89 11.06 23.19
C THR A 173 4.81 9.56 22.85
N LEU A 174 4.45 9.18 21.62
CA LEU A 174 4.44 7.78 21.18
C LEU A 174 5.84 7.16 21.26
N LYS A 175 6.87 7.87 20.78
CA LYS A 175 8.28 7.45 20.89
C LYS A 175 8.65 7.08 22.34
N THR A 176 8.30 7.96 23.28
CA THR A 176 8.58 7.73 24.71
C THR A 176 7.89 6.47 25.23
N GLU A 177 6.64 6.23 24.88
CA GLU A 177 5.89 5.06 25.34
C GLU A 177 6.36 3.77 24.66
N LEU A 178 6.66 3.80 23.37
CA LEU A 178 7.23 2.64 22.66
C LEU A 178 8.62 2.26 23.21
N GLN A 179 9.46 3.24 23.60
CA GLN A 179 10.73 2.95 24.23
C GLN A 179 10.54 2.18 25.56
N LYS A 180 9.59 2.60 26.39
CA LYS A 180 9.26 1.88 27.63
C LYS A 180 8.76 0.46 27.39
N VAL A 181 7.97 0.24 26.32
CA VAL A 181 7.49 -1.11 25.92
C VAL A 181 8.68 -1.99 25.52
N ILE A 182 9.62 -1.46 24.76
CA ILE A 182 10.83 -2.17 24.32
C ILE A 182 11.75 -2.47 25.51
N ASP A 183 12.02 -1.50 26.38
CA ASP A 183 12.88 -1.65 27.55
C ASP A 183 12.35 -2.72 28.52
N LYS A 184 11.02 -2.87 28.63
CA LYS A 184 10.37 -3.90 29.44
C LYS A 184 10.25 -5.24 28.74
N GLY A 185 10.60 -5.34 27.45
CA GLY A 185 10.45 -6.56 26.65
C GLY A 185 8.99 -7.01 26.47
N LEU A 186 8.03 -6.08 26.53
CA LEU A 186 6.61 -6.40 26.39
C LEU A 186 6.27 -6.66 24.90
N THR A 187 6.08 -7.92 24.55
CA THR A 187 5.77 -8.36 23.18
C THR A 187 4.47 -9.15 23.12
N HIS A 188 3.79 -9.06 21.97
CA HIS A 188 2.65 -9.90 21.61
C HIS A 188 3.06 -10.80 20.43
N GLY A 189 3.12 -12.12 20.68
CA GLY A 189 3.61 -13.07 19.67
C GLY A 189 5.09 -12.85 19.27
N GLY A 190 5.90 -12.22 20.15
CA GLY A 190 7.29 -11.87 19.87
C GLY A 190 7.49 -10.52 19.16
N GLU A 191 6.42 -9.75 18.94
CA GLU A 191 6.45 -8.47 18.26
C GLU A 191 6.07 -7.31 19.19
N TYR A 192 6.76 -6.17 19.07
CA TYR A 192 6.39 -4.89 19.67
C TYR A 192 5.39 -4.19 18.76
N GLN A 193 4.18 -3.98 19.23
CA GLN A 193 3.10 -3.38 18.44
C GLN A 193 2.94 -1.89 18.73
N ILE A 194 2.52 -1.12 17.71
CA ILE A 194 2.17 0.29 17.89
C ILE A 194 1.04 0.46 18.92
N ASN A 195 0.13 -0.52 18.98
CA ASN A 195 -1.03 -0.51 19.86
C ASN A 195 -0.63 -0.39 21.34
N ASP A 196 0.51 -0.97 21.75
CA ASP A 196 0.99 -0.89 23.13
C ASP A 196 1.39 0.53 23.52
N GLY A 197 2.07 1.25 22.61
CA GLY A 197 2.39 2.66 22.80
C GLY A 197 1.14 3.54 22.84
N ILE A 198 0.18 3.30 21.94
CA ILE A 198 -1.10 4.03 21.89
C ILE A 198 -1.90 3.82 23.18
N LYS A 199 -2.03 2.58 23.66
CA LYS A 199 -2.71 2.27 24.93
C LYS A 199 -2.03 2.96 26.12
N ALA A 200 -0.69 3.00 26.14
CA ALA A 200 0.05 3.70 27.18
C ALA A 200 -0.19 5.23 27.16
N MET A 201 -0.31 5.83 25.95
CA MET A 201 -0.70 7.25 25.80
C MET A 201 -2.14 7.50 26.29
N MET A 202 -3.10 6.63 25.96
CA MET A 202 -4.49 6.73 26.44
C MET A 202 -4.56 6.62 27.97
N ALA A 203 -3.77 5.73 28.57
CA ALA A 203 -3.66 5.61 30.02
C ALA A 203 -3.14 6.87 30.72
N GLN A 204 -2.44 7.76 30.01
CA GLN A 204 -2.01 9.09 30.47
C GLN A 204 -3.04 10.18 30.19
N GLY A 205 -4.24 9.83 29.74
CA GLY A 205 -5.32 10.77 29.46
C GLY A 205 -5.24 11.45 28.09
N LYS A 206 -4.39 10.96 27.17
CA LYS A 206 -4.36 11.47 25.78
C LYS A 206 -5.64 11.07 25.04
N ILE A 207 -6.20 12.02 24.31
CA ILE A 207 -7.47 11.87 23.57
C ILE A 207 -7.18 11.37 22.16
N PHE A 208 -7.71 10.18 21.86
CA PHE A 208 -7.69 9.57 20.56
C PHE A 208 -9.10 9.60 19.94
N LYS A 209 -9.20 10.03 18.69
CA LYS A 209 -10.42 10.04 17.91
C LYS A 209 -10.28 9.18 16.65
N THR A 210 -11.40 8.83 16.06
CA THR A 210 -11.40 8.18 14.74
C THR A 210 -11.66 9.21 13.64
N SER A 211 -11.09 8.96 12.46
CA SER A 211 -11.57 9.50 11.20
C SER A 211 -11.85 8.36 10.23
N THR A 212 -12.76 8.56 9.30
CA THR A 212 -13.17 7.51 8.35
C THR A 212 -12.69 7.85 6.95
N VAL A 213 -12.50 6.81 6.13
CA VAL A 213 -12.18 6.94 4.71
C VAL A 213 -13.36 6.50 3.86
N ASP A 214 -13.57 7.12 2.69
CA ASP A 214 -14.61 6.72 1.75
C ASP A 214 -14.34 5.32 1.21
N HIS A 215 -13.08 5.08 0.79
CA HIS A 215 -12.62 3.77 0.33
C HIS A 215 -11.29 3.39 0.98
N TRP A 216 -11.24 2.17 1.42
CA TRP A 216 -10.03 1.48 1.86
C TRP A 216 -9.76 0.31 0.93
N MET A 217 -8.54 0.22 0.43
CA MET A 217 -8.11 -0.77 -0.54
C MET A 217 -6.82 -1.40 -0.07
N ASP A 218 -6.88 -2.66 0.35
CA ASP A 218 -5.73 -3.46 0.74
C ASP A 218 -5.01 -4.00 -0.52
N CYS A 219 -3.72 -4.29 -0.37
CA CYS A 219 -2.91 -4.98 -1.38
C CYS A 219 -2.23 -6.22 -0.77
N GLY A 220 -2.90 -6.92 0.15
CA GLY A 220 -2.36 -8.00 0.97
C GLY A 220 -1.99 -9.27 0.20
N ASN A 221 -2.72 -9.60 -0.85
CA ASN A 221 -2.51 -10.77 -1.71
C ASN A 221 -2.84 -10.45 -3.17
N LYS A 222 -2.63 -11.40 -4.08
CA LYS A 222 -2.83 -11.23 -5.53
C LYS A 222 -4.25 -10.79 -5.87
N ASP A 223 -5.27 -11.49 -5.37
CA ASP A 223 -6.67 -11.25 -5.77
C ASP A 223 -7.16 -9.88 -5.29
N ILE A 224 -6.86 -9.53 -4.04
CA ILE A 224 -7.17 -8.21 -3.47
C ILE A 224 -6.39 -7.10 -4.20
N THR A 225 -5.15 -7.35 -4.62
CA THR A 225 -4.36 -6.36 -5.39
C THR A 225 -4.97 -6.10 -6.77
N VAL A 226 -5.45 -7.14 -7.45
CA VAL A 226 -6.17 -7.01 -8.74
C VAL A 226 -7.50 -6.27 -8.55
N GLU A 227 -8.24 -6.56 -7.48
CA GLU A 227 -9.45 -5.82 -7.13
C GLU A 227 -9.16 -4.34 -6.84
N THR A 228 -8.10 -4.06 -6.08
CA THR A 228 -7.63 -2.69 -5.81
C THR A 228 -7.26 -1.97 -7.10
N ASN A 229 -6.56 -2.63 -8.03
CA ASN A 229 -6.27 -2.08 -9.35
C ASN A 229 -7.56 -1.71 -10.12
N THR A 230 -8.55 -2.57 -10.09
CA THR A 230 -9.87 -2.34 -10.72
C THR A 230 -10.53 -1.08 -10.14
N LYS A 231 -10.59 -0.96 -8.82
CA LYS A 231 -11.16 0.22 -8.14
C LYS A 231 -10.40 1.50 -8.48
N MET A 232 -9.05 1.44 -8.43
CA MET A 232 -8.21 2.61 -8.72
C MET A 232 -8.36 3.09 -10.17
N LEU A 233 -8.40 2.19 -11.15
CA LEU A 233 -8.66 2.55 -12.54
C LEU A 233 -10.04 3.18 -12.72
N GLY A 234 -11.05 2.67 -12.01
CA GLY A 234 -12.39 3.28 -11.99
C GLY A 234 -12.37 4.71 -11.46
N PHE A 235 -11.68 4.96 -10.34
CA PHE A 235 -11.54 6.30 -9.76
C PHE A 235 -10.77 7.23 -10.69
N MET A 236 -9.64 6.79 -11.25
CA MET A 236 -8.86 7.59 -12.18
C MET A 236 -9.68 8.01 -13.42
N HIS A 237 -10.51 7.10 -13.92
CA HIS A 237 -11.40 7.38 -15.04
C HIS A 237 -12.48 8.40 -14.69
N GLN A 238 -13.12 8.25 -13.52
CA GLN A 238 -14.13 9.20 -13.00
C GLN A 238 -13.54 10.60 -12.78
N ASP A 239 -12.29 10.67 -12.30
CA ASP A 239 -11.58 11.91 -12.01
C ASP A 239 -10.95 12.53 -13.28
N GLY A 240 -11.08 11.88 -14.46
CA GLY A 240 -10.51 12.35 -15.72
C GLY A 240 -8.98 12.35 -15.76
N LEU A 241 -8.33 11.53 -14.94
CA LEU A 241 -6.86 11.47 -14.88
C LEU A 241 -6.28 10.80 -16.14
N PRO A 242 -5.07 11.21 -16.59
CA PRO A 242 -4.44 10.60 -17.75
C PRO A 242 -4.07 9.14 -17.48
N MET A 243 -4.47 8.25 -18.37
CA MET A 243 -4.22 6.81 -18.29
C MET A 243 -3.52 6.25 -19.54
N ARG A 244 -2.96 7.13 -20.37
CA ARG A 244 -2.22 6.76 -21.59
C ARG A 244 -0.84 7.36 -21.56
N GLY A 245 0.15 6.49 -21.73
CA GLY A 245 1.53 6.87 -21.91
C GLY A 245 1.85 7.33 -23.34
N GLN A 246 3.12 7.53 -23.61
CA GLN A 246 3.67 7.97 -24.89
C GLN A 246 4.22 6.79 -25.71
N ASN A 247 4.49 7.00 -27.00
CA ASN A 247 5.09 6.01 -27.89
C ASN A 247 4.34 4.67 -27.95
N LEU A 248 3.00 4.72 -27.94
CA LEU A 248 2.15 3.55 -28.04
C LEU A 248 2.03 3.08 -29.51
N ILE A 249 2.05 1.77 -29.71
CA ILE A 249 1.72 1.14 -31.00
C ILE A 249 0.45 0.32 -30.79
N LEU A 250 -0.65 0.73 -31.41
CA LEU A 250 -1.97 0.12 -31.28
C LEU A 250 -2.46 -0.29 -32.68
N GLU A 251 -2.26 -1.55 -33.04
CA GLU A 251 -2.62 -2.11 -34.33
C GLU A 251 -3.75 -3.12 -34.19
N GLN A 252 -4.86 -2.95 -34.89
CA GLN A 252 -6.03 -3.85 -34.87
C GLN A 252 -6.46 -4.19 -33.43
N THR A 253 -6.46 -3.17 -32.54
CA THR A 253 -6.68 -3.33 -31.10
C THR A 253 -7.91 -2.56 -30.64
N GLU A 254 -8.81 -3.25 -29.91
CA GLU A 254 -9.93 -2.66 -29.19
C GLU A 254 -9.54 -2.43 -27.72
N ILE A 255 -9.72 -1.22 -27.22
CA ILE A 255 -9.52 -0.89 -25.80
C ILE A 255 -10.87 -0.55 -25.17
N VAL A 256 -11.25 -1.30 -24.14
CA VAL A 256 -12.45 -1.06 -23.34
C VAL A 256 -12.05 -0.38 -22.03
N GLU A 257 -12.49 0.86 -21.85
CA GLU A 257 -12.13 1.65 -20.65
C GLU A 257 -12.80 1.14 -19.37
N PRO A 258 -12.23 1.44 -18.18
CA PRO A 258 -10.96 2.12 -17.96
C PRO A 258 -9.75 1.19 -18.05
N CYS A 259 -8.67 1.68 -18.67
CA CYS A 259 -7.39 0.98 -18.77
C CYS A 259 -6.22 1.96 -18.61
N PHE A 260 -5.20 1.58 -17.86
CA PHE A 260 -3.92 2.29 -17.82
C PHE A 260 -2.92 1.59 -18.76
N ILE A 261 -2.34 2.34 -19.69
CA ILE A 261 -1.34 1.82 -20.64
C ILE A 261 -0.12 2.75 -20.58
N ALA A 262 0.99 2.21 -20.11
CA ALA A 262 2.23 2.94 -19.90
C ALA A 262 3.00 3.19 -21.22
N ASP A 263 4.12 3.92 -21.13
CA ASP A 263 4.96 4.29 -22.26
C ASP A 263 5.53 3.07 -23.00
N GLY A 264 5.68 3.18 -24.32
CA GLY A 264 6.33 2.18 -25.14
C GLY A 264 5.59 0.85 -25.29
N VAL A 265 4.32 0.77 -24.88
CA VAL A 265 3.50 -0.44 -25.01
C VAL A 265 3.11 -0.68 -26.47
N VAL A 266 3.20 -1.94 -26.88
CA VAL A 266 2.79 -2.42 -28.21
C VAL A 266 1.65 -3.40 -28.07
N LEU A 267 0.51 -3.11 -28.69
CA LEU A 267 -0.68 -3.98 -28.75
C LEU A 267 -1.05 -4.28 -30.20
N ARG A 268 -1.13 -5.57 -30.56
CA ARG A 268 -1.50 -6.01 -31.92
C ARG A 268 -2.56 -7.10 -31.88
N GLY A 269 -3.66 -6.92 -32.59
CA GLY A 269 -4.74 -7.92 -32.64
C GLY A 269 -5.40 -8.19 -31.29
N CYS A 270 -5.48 -7.18 -30.40
CA CYS A 270 -5.85 -7.36 -29.01
C CYS A 270 -7.23 -6.81 -28.68
N LYS A 271 -7.86 -7.39 -27.66
CA LYS A 271 -8.95 -6.77 -26.91
C LYS A 271 -8.52 -6.58 -25.47
N ILE A 272 -8.34 -5.33 -25.04
CA ILE A 272 -7.81 -4.97 -23.73
C ILE A 272 -8.87 -4.23 -22.94
N GLY A 273 -9.13 -4.68 -21.72
CA GLY A 273 -10.08 -4.05 -20.80
C GLY A 273 -11.42 -4.76 -20.67
N PRO A 274 -12.29 -4.25 -19.77
CA PRO A 274 -12.01 -3.11 -18.90
C PRO A 274 -11.09 -3.47 -17.74
N TYR A 275 -10.57 -2.43 -17.05
CA TYR A 275 -9.81 -2.54 -15.81
C TYR A 275 -8.46 -3.27 -15.95
N VAL A 276 -7.72 -2.96 -16.99
CA VAL A 276 -6.36 -3.49 -17.20
C VAL A 276 -5.33 -2.38 -16.99
N SER A 277 -4.27 -2.67 -16.23
CA SER A 277 -3.07 -1.84 -16.20
C SER A 277 -1.90 -2.56 -16.86
N ILE A 278 -1.21 -1.88 -17.77
CA ILE A 278 -0.07 -2.41 -18.53
C ILE A 278 1.14 -1.52 -18.27
N GLY A 279 2.20 -2.13 -17.75
CA GLY A 279 3.49 -1.48 -17.49
C GLY A 279 4.29 -1.20 -18.76
N PRO A 280 5.32 -0.34 -18.67
CA PRO A 280 6.08 0.14 -19.82
C PRO A 280 6.77 -0.98 -20.61
N ASN A 281 7.04 -0.70 -21.89
CA ASN A 281 7.77 -1.56 -22.84
C ASN A 281 7.16 -2.97 -23.01
N THR A 282 5.89 -3.16 -22.67
CA THR A 282 5.20 -4.45 -22.73
C THR A 282 4.62 -4.66 -24.14
N ILE A 283 4.75 -5.87 -24.65
CA ILE A 283 4.25 -6.27 -25.99
C ILE A 283 3.16 -7.32 -25.79
N ILE A 284 1.96 -7.07 -26.32
CA ILE A 284 0.84 -8.01 -26.28
C ILE A 284 0.31 -8.21 -27.70
N GLU A 285 0.17 -9.49 -28.11
CA GLU A 285 -0.28 -9.85 -29.44
C GLU A 285 -1.39 -10.94 -29.38
N ASP A 286 -2.37 -10.85 -30.25
CA ASP A 286 -3.47 -11.83 -30.46
C ASP A 286 -4.14 -12.26 -29.13
N SER A 287 -4.41 -11.30 -28.23
CA SER A 287 -4.82 -11.61 -26.85
C SER A 287 -6.06 -10.84 -26.41
N THR A 288 -6.82 -11.44 -25.50
CA THR A 288 -7.93 -10.80 -24.79
C THR A 288 -7.61 -10.76 -23.31
N ILE A 289 -7.55 -9.54 -22.72
CA ILE A 289 -7.18 -9.35 -21.31
C ILE A 289 -8.17 -8.39 -20.65
N GLN A 290 -8.65 -8.76 -19.47
CA GLN A 290 -9.54 -7.92 -18.65
C GLN A 290 -9.21 -8.04 -17.16
N GLN A 291 -9.56 -7.02 -16.37
CA GLN A 291 -9.41 -6.97 -14.90
C GLN A 291 -8.02 -7.47 -14.42
N SER A 292 -6.95 -7.01 -15.06
CA SER A 292 -5.62 -7.60 -14.86
C SER A 292 -4.53 -6.55 -14.68
N ILE A 293 -3.44 -6.98 -14.02
CA ILE A 293 -2.21 -6.22 -13.88
C ILE A 293 -1.13 -6.91 -14.71
N ILE A 294 -0.58 -6.22 -15.70
CA ILE A 294 0.58 -6.66 -16.48
C ILE A 294 1.71 -5.69 -16.17
N GLN A 295 2.82 -6.21 -15.66
CA GLN A 295 3.98 -5.36 -15.31
C GLN A 295 4.89 -5.15 -16.52
N SER A 296 6.04 -4.49 -16.28
CA SER A 296 6.92 -3.96 -17.31
C SER A 296 7.68 -5.04 -18.11
N ASP A 297 8.12 -4.70 -19.31
CA ASP A 297 9.06 -5.47 -20.14
C ASP A 297 8.58 -6.91 -20.42
N THR A 298 7.28 -7.12 -20.47
CA THR A 298 6.62 -8.43 -20.58
C THR A 298 6.14 -8.66 -22.00
N LYS A 299 6.16 -9.91 -22.45
CA LYS A 299 5.64 -10.34 -23.75
C LYS A 299 4.54 -11.36 -23.57
N ILE A 300 3.35 -11.06 -24.10
CA ILE A 300 2.18 -11.93 -24.03
C ILE A 300 1.66 -12.17 -25.44
N SER A 301 1.38 -13.43 -25.79
CA SER A 301 0.76 -13.79 -27.07
C SER A 301 -0.31 -14.87 -26.90
N ASN A 302 -1.30 -14.87 -27.81
CA ASN A 302 -2.36 -15.87 -27.88
C ASN A 302 -3.10 -16.15 -26.56
N ALA A 303 -3.22 -15.14 -25.68
CA ALA A 303 -3.70 -15.29 -24.32
C ALA A 303 -5.17 -14.88 -24.17
N LYS A 304 -5.87 -15.56 -23.23
CA LYS A 304 -7.15 -15.09 -22.68
C LYS A 304 -6.99 -15.00 -21.16
N LEU A 305 -6.86 -13.78 -20.64
CA LEU A 305 -6.59 -13.53 -19.24
C LEU A 305 -7.70 -12.71 -18.61
N ASN A 306 -8.13 -13.15 -17.43
CA ASN A 306 -9.05 -12.43 -16.57
C ASN A 306 -8.59 -12.55 -15.11
N GLN A 307 -8.64 -11.46 -14.36
CA GLN A 307 -8.18 -11.41 -12.97
C GLN A 307 -6.74 -11.91 -12.79
N ALA A 308 -5.89 -11.63 -13.80
CA ALA A 308 -4.51 -12.06 -13.82
C ALA A 308 -3.57 -10.98 -13.25
N MET A 309 -2.46 -11.44 -12.71
CA MET A 309 -1.33 -10.60 -12.35
C MET A 309 -0.07 -11.21 -12.95
N ILE A 310 0.56 -10.48 -13.89
CA ILE A 310 1.76 -10.91 -14.61
C ILE A 310 2.91 -10.00 -14.19
N GLY A 311 4.02 -10.60 -13.78
CA GLY A 311 5.22 -9.89 -13.31
C GLY A 311 6.03 -9.21 -14.41
N ASN A 312 7.18 -8.63 -14.02
CA ASN A 312 8.13 -8.06 -14.97
C ASN A 312 8.88 -9.14 -15.75
N HIS A 313 9.29 -8.83 -16.99
CA HIS A 313 10.13 -9.67 -17.84
C HIS A 313 9.56 -11.07 -18.12
N VAL A 314 8.24 -11.25 -18.01
CA VAL A 314 7.56 -12.49 -18.29
C VAL A 314 7.39 -12.68 -19.80
N VAL A 315 7.60 -13.88 -20.30
CA VAL A 315 7.22 -14.31 -21.64
C VAL A 315 6.13 -15.38 -21.50
N TYR A 316 4.93 -15.08 -21.98
CA TYR A 316 3.78 -15.97 -21.91
C TYR A 316 3.12 -16.10 -23.28
N ASP A 317 3.04 -17.34 -23.77
CA ASP A 317 2.27 -17.70 -24.99
C ASP A 317 1.16 -18.67 -24.58
N GLY A 318 -0.09 -18.31 -24.82
CA GLY A 318 -1.25 -19.15 -24.49
C GLY A 318 -1.34 -20.45 -25.29
N LYS A 319 -0.54 -20.60 -26.36
CA LYS A 319 -0.42 -21.82 -27.19
C LYS A 319 0.88 -22.59 -26.92
N PHE A 320 1.39 -22.53 -25.71
CA PHE A 320 2.67 -23.17 -25.36
C PHE A 320 2.65 -24.70 -25.51
N THR A 321 3.79 -25.26 -25.92
CA THR A 321 4.06 -26.70 -25.93
C THR A 321 5.18 -27.13 -24.98
N LYS A 322 5.97 -26.14 -24.50
CA LYS A 322 7.04 -26.33 -23.52
C LYS A 322 6.83 -25.37 -22.38
N VAL A 323 6.94 -25.83 -21.14
CA VAL A 323 6.70 -25.06 -19.94
C VAL A 323 7.86 -25.23 -18.97
N SER A 324 8.29 -24.13 -18.35
CA SER A 324 9.13 -24.13 -17.16
C SER A 324 8.43 -23.29 -16.11
N LEU A 325 7.97 -23.90 -15.03
CA LEU A 325 7.26 -23.25 -13.94
C LEU A 325 8.13 -23.31 -12.69
N GLY A 326 8.28 -22.20 -12.02
CA GLY A 326 9.03 -22.12 -10.78
C GLY A 326 8.13 -22.20 -9.54
N ASP A 327 8.76 -22.04 -8.37
CA ASP A 327 8.07 -22.04 -7.09
C ASP A 327 6.97 -20.97 -7.02
N TYR A 328 5.88 -21.30 -6.36
CA TYR A 328 4.71 -20.43 -6.16
C TYR A 328 3.98 -20.00 -7.44
N THR A 329 4.23 -20.62 -8.60
CA THR A 329 3.46 -20.36 -9.81
C THR A 329 2.05 -20.92 -9.67
N GLN A 330 1.05 -20.13 -10.06
CA GLN A 330 -0.35 -20.55 -10.14
C GLN A 330 -0.87 -20.34 -11.55
N MET A 331 -1.46 -21.37 -12.14
CA MET A 331 -2.20 -21.36 -13.40
C MET A 331 -3.59 -21.91 -13.11
N VAL A 332 -4.59 -21.05 -12.93
CA VAL A 332 -5.97 -21.37 -12.53
C VAL A 332 -6.99 -20.81 -13.53
#